data_e8642053d502e7fa7096f9eec50657e8
#
_entry.id   e8642053d502e7fa7096f9eec50657e8
#
_cell.length_a   1.000
_cell.length_b   1.000
_cell.length_c   1.000
_cell.angle_alpha   90.00
_cell.angle_beta   90.00
_cell.angle_gamma   90.00
#
_symmetry.space_group_name_H-M   'P 1'
#
loop_
_entity.id
_entity.type
_entity.pdbx_description
1 polymer ?
#
loop_
_entity_poly.entity_id
_entity_poly.type
_entity_poly.pdbx_seq_one_letter_code
_entity_poly.pdbx_strand_id
1 'polypeptide(L)'
;MKQIRNGIYPTMITPFTDDNHVDYAAIEQLVEYYAANGCDGIFALCLSSEIFHLSDKEMQQMMNFIAKKNNGRMSLVASGHTSLNVDAQIEQLKAMCDNGAE
;
A
#
# COMPACT_ATOMS: atom_id res chain seq x y z
N MET A 1 3.42 12.35 -11.93
CA MET A 1 3.83 11.78 -10.62
C MET A 1 3.91 12.89 -9.60
N LYS A 2 3.23 12.76 -8.48
CA LYS A 2 3.29 13.77 -7.42
C LYS A 2 4.64 13.71 -6.72
N GLN A 3 5.09 14.86 -6.23
CA GLN A 3 6.28 14.91 -5.41
C GLN A 3 5.98 14.32 -4.03
N ILE A 4 6.83 13.39 -3.60
CA ILE A 4 6.70 12.76 -2.29
C ILE A 4 7.11 13.77 -1.22
N ARG A 5 6.30 13.90 -0.18
CA ARG A 5 6.58 14.81 0.95
C ARG A 5 7.72 14.25 1.80
N ASN A 6 8.50 15.15 2.38
CA ASN A 6 9.43 14.77 3.43
C ASN A 6 8.65 14.50 4.71
N GLY A 7 9.12 13.56 5.50
CA GLY A 7 8.49 13.28 6.79
C GLY A 7 8.52 11.82 7.19
N ILE A 8 7.56 11.44 8.02
CA ILE A 8 7.46 10.12 8.62
C ILE A 8 6.53 9.24 7.78
N TYR A 9 7.04 8.07 7.39
CA TYR A 9 6.33 7.08 6.57
C TYR A 9 6.33 5.73 7.29
N PRO A 10 5.30 5.40 8.07
CA PRO A 10 5.23 4.07 8.65
C PRO A 10 5.12 3.01 7.55
N THR A 11 5.81 1.89 7.76
CA THR A 11 5.62 0.71 6.92
C THR A 11 4.31 0.04 7.35
N MET A 12 3.37 -0.06 6.42
CA MET A 12 2.05 -0.57 6.73
C MET A 12 2.02 -2.09 6.70
N ILE A 13 1.60 -2.71 7.80
CA ILE A 13 1.34 -4.14 7.83
C ILE A 13 0.07 -4.46 7.03
N THR A 14 -0.05 -5.71 6.57
CA THR A 14 -1.30 -6.19 5.97
C THR A 14 -2.06 -6.99 7.02
N PRO A 15 -3.18 -6.47 7.54
CA PRO A 15 -4.02 -7.25 8.43
C PRO A 15 -4.82 -8.29 7.65
N PHE A 16 -4.93 -9.48 8.23
CA PHE A 16 -5.70 -10.59 7.65
C PHE A 16 -6.84 -10.97 8.57
N THR A 17 -7.93 -11.43 7.97
CA THR A 17 -9.03 -12.05 8.71
C THR A 17 -8.63 -13.45 9.17
N ASP A 18 -9.45 -14.07 10.01
CA ASP A 18 -9.23 -15.46 10.46
C ASP A 18 -9.23 -16.45 9.29
N ASP A 19 -9.88 -16.09 8.19
CA ASP A 19 -9.94 -16.90 6.97
C ASP A 19 -8.76 -16.64 6.01
N ASN A 20 -7.75 -15.89 6.44
CA ASN A 20 -6.58 -15.50 5.64
C ASN A 20 -6.90 -14.62 4.44
N HIS A 21 -7.98 -13.86 4.50
CA HIS A 21 -8.28 -12.80 3.54
C HIS A 21 -7.79 -11.46 4.05
N VAL A 22 -7.52 -10.53 3.16
CA VAL A 22 -7.15 -9.16 3.54
C VAL A 22 -8.31 -8.52 4.31
N ASP A 23 -8.01 -7.97 5.47
CA ASP A 23 -9.00 -7.31 6.33
C ASP A 23 -9.08 -5.82 5.99
N TYR A 24 -9.98 -5.47 5.09
CA TYR A 24 -10.13 -4.09 4.62
C TYR A 24 -10.65 -3.14 5.70
N ALA A 25 -11.47 -3.61 6.62
CA ALA A 25 -11.93 -2.79 7.73
C ALA A 25 -10.75 -2.38 8.63
N ALA A 26 -9.83 -3.30 8.90
CA ALA A 26 -8.63 -3.01 9.66
C ALA A 26 -7.67 -2.08 8.89
N ILE A 27 -7.57 -2.23 7.57
CA ILE A 27 -6.77 -1.30 6.73
C ILE A 27 -7.31 0.12 6.87
N GLU A 28 -8.62 0.31 6.80
CA GLU A 28 -9.23 1.62 6.97
C GLU A 28 -8.89 2.23 8.32
N GLN A 29 -8.94 1.43 9.39
CA GLN A 29 -8.56 1.88 10.72
C GLN A 29 -7.09 2.29 10.79
N LEU A 30 -6.19 1.55 10.15
CA LEU A 30 -4.77 1.89 10.09
C LEU A 30 -4.54 3.21 9.36
N VAL A 31 -5.18 3.42 8.22
CA VAL A 31 -5.07 4.68 7.47
C VAL A 31 -5.51 5.84 8.34
N GLU A 32 -6.65 5.73 9.01
CA GLU A 32 -7.15 6.77 9.91
C GLU A 32 -6.20 7.00 11.09
N TYR A 33 -5.65 5.94 11.66
CA TYR A 33 -4.69 6.03 12.76
C TYR A 33 -3.43 6.80 12.34
N TYR A 34 -2.87 6.48 11.18
CA TYR A 34 -1.68 7.18 10.67
C TYR A 34 -1.97 8.66 10.42
N ALA A 35 -3.11 8.97 9.80
CA ALA A 35 -3.51 10.34 9.54
C ALA A 35 -3.72 11.12 10.85
N ALA A 36 -4.37 10.52 11.82
CA ALA A 36 -4.65 11.16 13.12
C ALA A 36 -3.38 11.42 13.93
N ASN A 37 -2.32 10.63 13.72
CA ASN A 37 -1.05 10.78 14.43
C ASN A 37 -0.01 11.60 13.66
N GLY A 38 -0.41 12.32 12.62
CA GLY A 38 0.44 13.28 11.93
C GLY A 38 1.48 12.66 11.02
N CYS A 39 1.29 11.43 10.55
CA CYS A 39 2.19 10.85 9.57
C CYS A 39 2.09 11.59 8.24
N ASP A 40 3.22 11.75 7.57
CA ASP A 40 3.29 12.48 6.29
C ASP A 40 2.98 11.58 5.10
N GLY A 41 3.18 10.29 5.27
CA GLY A 41 2.90 9.30 4.24
C GLY A 41 2.72 7.91 4.80
N ILE A 42 2.48 6.96 3.91
CA ILE A 42 2.38 5.52 4.22
C ILE A 42 3.25 4.78 3.22
N PHE A 43 4.08 3.86 3.71
CA PHE A 43 4.77 2.89 2.87
C PHE A 43 3.97 1.59 2.91
N ALA A 44 3.06 1.45 1.94
CA ALA A 44 2.21 0.28 1.80
C ALA A 44 2.86 -0.78 0.91
N LEU A 45 2.42 -2.02 1.05
CA LEU A 45 2.83 -3.12 0.16
C LEU A 45 4.36 -3.24 0.03
N CYS A 46 5.02 -3.18 1.16
CA CYS A 46 6.47 -3.45 1.29
C CYS A 46 6.68 -4.85 1.87
N LEU A 47 7.93 -5.21 2.14
CA LEU A 47 8.23 -6.53 2.73
C LEU A 47 7.50 -6.75 4.06
N SER A 48 7.42 -5.72 4.90
CA SER A 48 6.68 -5.78 6.17
C SER A 48 5.18 -6.01 5.97
N SER A 49 4.67 -5.77 4.78
CA SER A 49 3.26 -6.01 4.42
C SER A 49 3.02 -7.44 3.93
N GLU A 50 4.02 -8.30 3.99
CA GLU A 50 3.92 -9.70 3.58
C GLU A 50 3.50 -9.88 2.11
N ILE A 51 4.08 -9.09 1.22
CA ILE A 51 3.68 -9.04 -0.20
C ILE A 51 3.84 -10.38 -0.91
N PHE A 52 4.76 -11.25 -0.45
CA PHE A 52 4.94 -12.56 -1.04
C PHE A 52 3.79 -13.53 -0.73
N HIS A 53 2.89 -13.17 0.19
CA HIS A 53 1.67 -13.91 0.50
C HIS A 53 0.44 -13.30 -0.17
N LEU A 54 0.62 -12.29 -1.02
CA LEU A 54 -0.46 -11.59 -1.72
C LEU A 54 -0.35 -11.82 -3.22
N SER A 55 -1.49 -12.03 -3.88
CA SER A 55 -1.54 -12.06 -5.34
C SER A 55 -1.43 -10.63 -5.90
N ASP A 56 -1.11 -10.52 -7.19
CA ASP A 56 -1.08 -9.23 -7.88
C ASP A 56 -2.43 -8.52 -7.76
N LYS A 57 -3.52 -9.28 -7.91
CA LYS A 57 -4.88 -8.72 -7.78
C LYS A 57 -5.13 -8.17 -6.38
N GLU A 58 -4.74 -8.92 -5.34
CA GLU A 58 -4.88 -8.47 -3.95
C GLU A 58 -4.08 -7.20 -3.70
N MET A 59 -2.83 -7.13 -4.19
CA MET A 59 -1.99 -5.94 -4.02
C MET A 59 -2.61 -4.72 -4.70
N GLN A 60 -3.13 -4.89 -5.91
CA GLN A 60 -3.78 -3.80 -6.65
C GLN A 60 -5.04 -3.32 -5.94
N GLN A 61 -5.87 -4.24 -5.45
CA GLN A 61 -7.08 -3.91 -4.72
C GLN A 61 -6.77 -3.18 -3.41
N MET A 62 -5.75 -3.65 -2.68
CA MET A 62 -5.31 -2.99 -1.46
C MET A 62 -4.82 -1.58 -1.73
N MET A 63 -3.97 -1.39 -2.74
CA MET A 63 -3.44 -0.07 -3.06
C MET A 63 -4.57 0.90 -3.41
N ASN A 64 -5.51 0.45 -4.23
CA ASN A 64 -6.68 1.25 -4.61
C ASN A 64 -7.52 1.63 -3.39
N PHE A 65 -7.76 0.68 -2.50
CA PHE A 65 -8.52 0.92 -1.27
C PHE A 65 -7.83 1.92 -0.35
N ILE A 66 -6.52 1.74 -0.13
CA ILE A 66 -5.71 2.65 0.68
C ILE A 66 -5.77 4.06 0.10
N ALA A 67 -5.60 4.20 -1.21
CA ALA A 67 -5.65 5.50 -1.87
C ALA A 67 -7.00 6.19 -1.68
N LYS A 68 -8.10 5.45 -1.81
CA LYS A 68 -9.45 6.00 -1.58
C LYS A 68 -9.64 6.47 -0.14
N LYS A 69 -9.24 5.65 0.82
CA LYS A 69 -9.40 5.99 2.25
C LYS A 69 -8.46 7.11 2.67
N ASN A 70 -7.27 7.18 2.09
CA ASN A 70 -6.34 8.27 2.33
C ASN A 70 -6.90 9.61 1.81
N ASN A 71 -7.57 9.60 0.69
CA ASN A 71 -8.20 10.79 0.10
C ASN A 71 -7.25 11.99 0.01
N GLY A 72 -6.02 11.76 -0.39
CA GLY A 72 -5.02 12.81 -0.62
C GLY A 72 -4.37 13.40 0.63
N ARG A 73 -4.68 12.88 1.82
CA ARG A 73 -4.15 13.43 3.09
C ARG A 73 -2.67 13.18 3.30
N MET A 74 -2.19 12.00 2.91
CA MET A 74 -0.81 11.57 3.07
C MET A 74 -0.23 11.16 1.73
N SER A 75 1.10 11.19 1.60
CA SER A 75 1.78 10.61 0.43
C SER A 75 1.74 9.08 0.51
N LEU A 76 1.60 8.42 -0.62
CA LEU A 76 1.51 6.96 -0.67
C LEU A 76 2.68 6.40 -1.47
N VAL A 77 3.47 5.54 -0.84
CA VAL A 77 4.58 4.84 -1.46
C VAL A 77 4.30 3.35 -1.37
N ALA A 78 4.60 2.61 -2.42
CA ALA A 78 4.41 1.16 -2.45
C ALA A 78 5.54 0.49 -3.20
N SER A 79 5.83 -0.73 -2.81
CA SER A 79 6.78 -1.61 -3.49
C SER A 79 6.05 -2.55 -4.45
N GLY A 80 5.32 -3.52 -3.92
CA GLY A 80 4.42 -4.38 -4.69
C GLY A 80 5.06 -5.21 -5.81
N HIS A 81 6.39 -5.37 -5.82
CA HIS A 81 7.07 -6.15 -6.84
C HIS A 81 7.58 -7.45 -6.25
N THR A 82 7.05 -8.56 -6.70
CA THR A 82 7.36 -9.90 -6.18
C THR A 82 7.99 -10.82 -7.21
N SER A 83 7.94 -10.47 -8.49
CA SER A 83 8.47 -11.29 -9.57
C SER A 83 10.00 -11.27 -9.59
N LEU A 84 10.60 -12.38 -10.04
CA LEU A 84 12.05 -12.45 -10.32
C LEU A 84 12.38 -11.91 -11.72
N ASN A 85 11.38 -11.69 -12.56
CA ASN A 85 11.55 -11.19 -13.92
C ASN A 85 11.45 -9.66 -13.91
N VAL A 86 12.44 -8.98 -14.49
CA VAL A 86 12.50 -7.50 -14.47
C VAL A 86 11.28 -6.88 -15.15
N ASP A 87 10.89 -7.40 -16.31
CA ASP A 87 9.74 -6.86 -17.04
C ASP A 87 8.44 -7.00 -16.24
N ALA A 88 8.27 -8.14 -15.57
CA ALA A 88 7.12 -8.35 -14.69
C ALA A 88 7.18 -7.44 -13.46
N GLN A 89 8.34 -7.18 -12.89
CA GLN A 89 8.51 -6.21 -11.80
C GLN A 89 8.08 -4.81 -12.22
N ILE A 90 8.46 -4.39 -13.43
CA ILE A 90 8.08 -3.09 -13.98
C ILE A 90 6.54 -2.99 -14.09
N GLU A 91 5.90 -4.03 -14.60
CA GLU A 91 4.44 -4.04 -14.71
C GLU A 91 3.75 -4.02 -13.35
N GLN A 92 4.31 -4.75 -12.38
CA GLN A 92 3.79 -4.72 -11.00
C GLN A 92 3.89 -3.31 -10.39
N LEU A 93 5.02 -2.63 -10.58
CA LEU A 93 5.22 -1.27 -10.07
C LEU A 93 4.31 -0.26 -10.78
N LYS A 94 4.12 -0.39 -12.08
CA LYS A 94 3.15 0.43 -12.83
C LYS A 94 1.75 0.26 -12.28
N ALA A 95 1.36 -0.98 -11.98
CA ALA A 95 0.04 -1.26 -11.41
C ALA A 95 -0.14 -0.58 -10.06
N MET A 96 0.92 -0.49 -9.23
CA MET A 96 0.85 0.25 -7.97
C MET A 96 0.59 1.74 -8.22
N CYS A 97 1.30 2.34 -9.17
CA CYS A 97 1.09 3.75 -9.53
C CYS A 97 -0.32 3.99 -10.08
N ASP A 98 -0.81 3.08 -10.94
CA ASP A 98 -2.15 3.19 -11.52
C ASP A 98 -3.24 3.09 -10.45
N ASN A 99 -2.95 2.46 -9.33
CA ASN A 99 -3.88 2.28 -8.21
C ASN A 99 -3.65 3.27 -7.06
N GLY A 100 -2.80 4.26 -7.24
CA GLY A 100 -2.70 5.40 -6.33
C GLY A 100 -1.36 5.63 -5.65
N ALA A 101 -0.35 4.78 -5.85
CA ALA A 101 1.00 5.05 -5.34
C ALA A 101 1.64 6.23 -6.09
N GLU A 102 2.49 6.97 -5.39
CA GLU A 102 3.15 8.17 -5.92
C GLU A 102 4.60 7.94 -6.36
#